data_8094bee496f7b4b727d8488cbfd3885f
#
_entry.id   8094bee496f7b4b727d8488cbfd3885f
#
_cell.length_a   1.000
_cell.length_b   1.000
_cell.length_c   1.000
_cell.angle_alpha   90.00
_cell.angle_beta   90.00
_cell.angle_gamma   90.00
#
_symmetry.space_group_name_H-M   'P 1'
#
loop_
_entity.id
_entity.type
_entity.pdbx_description
1 polymer ?
#
loop_
_entity_poly.entity_id
_entity_poly.type
_entity_poly.pdbx_seq_one_letter_code
_entity_poly.pdbx_strand_id
1 'polypeptide(L)'
;MKKYNIDDFKGGWFIGDFEPTILRTKDFEISIRHYKAGDEEEKHVHKVADEYTAVIVGTVEMNGVQYHPKDVVLIEKGEVVKFSVLTDAITIAVKVPSIIGDKYVVE
;
A
#
# COMPACT_ATOMS: atom_id res chain seq x y z
N MET A 1 -0.33 -25.40 10.60
CA MET A 1 -0.03 -24.11 9.97
C MET A 1 -0.20 -24.23 8.47
N LYS A 2 -0.66 -23.16 7.81
CA LYS A 2 -0.76 -23.10 6.35
C LYS A 2 0.26 -22.10 5.83
N LYS A 3 0.86 -22.43 4.69
CA LYS A 3 1.87 -21.60 4.04
C LYS A 3 1.31 -21.03 2.75
N TYR A 4 1.49 -19.73 2.54
CA TYR A 4 1.14 -19.00 1.31
C TYR A 4 2.38 -18.29 0.79
N ASN A 5 2.35 -17.88 -0.46
CA ASN A 5 3.40 -17.06 -1.07
C ASN A 5 2.81 -15.73 -1.47
N ILE A 6 3.50 -14.63 -1.15
CA ILE A 6 2.99 -13.28 -1.43
C ILE A 6 2.78 -13.05 -2.93
N ASP A 7 3.54 -13.73 -3.79
CA ASP A 7 3.41 -13.59 -5.24
C ASP A 7 2.10 -14.16 -5.80
N ASP A 8 1.37 -14.97 -4.99
CA ASP A 8 0.07 -15.51 -5.38
C ASP A 8 -1.06 -14.47 -5.24
N PHE A 9 -0.77 -13.30 -4.70
CA PHE A 9 -1.75 -12.26 -4.44
C PHE A 9 -1.51 -11.03 -5.34
N LYS A 10 -2.58 -10.41 -5.78
CA LYS A 10 -2.52 -9.24 -6.67
C LYS A 10 -1.88 -8.06 -5.93
N GLY A 11 -0.75 -7.57 -6.45
CA GLY A 11 -0.03 -6.45 -5.86
C GLY A 11 0.42 -6.70 -4.42
N GLY A 12 0.50 -7.96 -4.00
CA GLY A 12 0.86 -8.31 -2.63
C GLY A 12 -0.26 -8.14 -1.60
N TRP A 13 -1.49 -7.83 -2.02
CA TRP A 13 -2.64 -7.69 -1.13
C TRP A 13 -3.16 -9.07 -0.73
N PHE A 14 -2.91 -9.50 0.52
CA PHE A 14 -3.18 -10.85 0.97
C PHE A 14 -4.29 -10.99 2.00
N ILE A 15 -4.78 -9.91 2.58
CA ILE A 15 -5.95 -9.87 3.47
C ILE A 15 -6.81 -8.69 3.09
N GLY A 16 -8.13 -8.90 2.97
CA GLY A 16 -9.09 -7.85 2.70
C GLY A 16 -10.36 -8.35 2.05
N ASP A 17 -11.22 -7.42 1.65
CA ASP A 17 -12.51 -7.73 1.03
C ASP A 17 -12.36 -7.86 -0.49
N PHE A 18 -11.63 -8.88 -0.92
CA PHE A 18 -11.34 -9.15 -2.34
C PHE A 18 -10.90 -10.61 -2.52
N GLU A 19 -10.71 -11.02 -3.78
CA GLU A 19 -10.18 -12.33 -4.15
C GLU A 19 -8.96 -12.15 -5.08
N PRO A 20 -7.88 -12.93 -4.92
CA PRO A 20 -7.65 -13.91 -3.84
C PRO A 20 -7.31 -13.24 -2.52
N THR A 21 -7.62 -13.89 -1.41
CA THR A 21 -7.28 -13.42 -0.07
C THR A 21 -7.12 -14.62 0.88
N ILE A 22 -6.29 -14.46 1.90
CA ILE A 22 -6.15 -15.46 2.96
C ILE A 22 -7.31 -15.34 3.96
N LEU A 23 -7.73 -14.10 4.24
CA LEU A 23 -8.85 -13.80 5.14
C LEU A 23 -9.71 -12.72 4.49
N ARG A 24 -10.96 -13.06 4.21
CA ARG A 24 -11.92 -12.09 3.67
C ARG A 24 -12.50 -11.27 4.80
N THR A 25 -12.23 -9.96 4.79
CA THR A 25 -12.73 -9.05 5.81
C THR A 25 -12.91 -7.65 5.23
N LYS A 26 -13.94 -6.95 5.74
CA LYS A 26 -14.19 -5.54 5.42
C LYS A 26 -13.51 -4.58 6.40
N ASP A 27 -12.95 -5.10 7.48
CA ASP A 27 -12.42 -4.27 8.55
C ASP A 27 -11.09 -3.64 8.19
N PHE A 28 -10.26 -4.33 7.41
CA PHE A 28 -8.95 -3.83 6.96
C PHE A 28 -8.47 -4.62 5.76
N GLU A 29 -7.46 -4.08 5.09
CA GLU A 29 -6.72 -4.82 4.06
C GLU A 29 -5.23 -4.60 4.27
N ILE A 30 -4.43 -5.64 3.97
CA ILE A 30 -2.99 -5.64 4.22
C ILE A 30 -2.26 -6.13 2.98
N SER A 31 -1.16 -5.43 2.65
CA SER A 31 -0.25 -5.85 1.58
C SER A 31 1.19 -5.85 2.03
N ILE A 32 2.00 -6.70 1.38
CA ILE A 32 3.45 -6.59 1.34
C ILE A 32 3.80 -6.34 -0.11
N ARG A 33 4.40 -5.20 -0.39
CA ARG A 33 4.67 -4.78 -1.75
C ARG A 33 6.16 -4.68 -2.02
N HIS A 34 6.59 -5.28 -3.13
CA HIS A 34 7.95 -5.22 -3.62
C HIS A 34 7.99 -4.28 -4.81
N TYR A 35 8.87 -3.29 -4.75
CA TYR A 35 9.04 -2.30 -5.79
C TYR A 35 10.46 -2.30 -6.32
N LYS A 36 10.59 -1.88 -7.57
CA LYS A 36 11.86 -1.59 -8.21
C LYS A 36 12.12 -0.10 -8.21
N ALA A 37 13.39 0.29 -8.13
CA ALA A 37 13.78 1.68 -8.31
C ALA A 37 13.17 2.23 -9.60
N GLY A 38 12.54 3.40 -9.52
CA GLY A 38 11.86 4.06 -10.63
C GLY A 38 10.37 3.72 -10.77
N ASP A 39 9.86 2.78 -9.99
CA ASP A 39 8.41 2.53 -9.95
C ASP A 39 7.66 3.75 -9.43
N GLU A 40 6.49 3.99 -9.98
CA GLU A 40 5.63 5.09 -9.57
C GLU A 40 4.18 4.62 -9.54
N GLU A 41 3.38 5.24 -8.69
CA GLU A 41 1.93 5.13 -8.74
C GLU A 41 1.36 6.45 -9.25
N GLU A 42 0.23 6.38 -9.96
CA GLU A 42 -0.49 7.59 -10.34
C GLU A 42 -0.89 8.36 -9.10
N LYS A 43 -0.85 9.69 -9.20
CA LYS A 43 -1.34 10.57 -8.16
C LYS A 43 -2.80 10.24 -7.86
N HIS A 44 -3.11 9.93 -6.60
CA HIS A 44 -4.42 9.40 -6.22
C HIS A 44 -4.83 9.82 -4.81
N VAL A 45 -6.10 9.56 -4.51
CA VAL A 45 -6.69 9.82 -3.21
C VAL A 45 -7.60 8.65 -2.81
N HIS A 46 -7.60 8.32 -1.52
CA HIS A 46 -8.58 7.43 -0.90
C HIS A 46 -9.60 8.30 -0.18
N LYS A 47 -10.89 8.06 -0.42
CA LYS A 47 -11.96 8.88 0.15
C LYS A 47 -12.56 8.30 1.42
N VAL A 48 -12.38 7.01 1.64
CA VAL A 48 -12.98 6.28 2.77
C VAL A 48 -11.93 5.74 3.72
N ALA A 49 -10.86 5.11 3.20
CA ALA A 49 -9.86 4.44 4.01
C ALA A 49 -8.70 5.35 4.39
N ASP A 50 -8.22 5.19 5.62
CA ASP A 50 -6.90 5.65 6.02
C ASP A 50 -5.89 4.56 5.67
N GLU A 51 -4.67 4.95 5.29
CA GLU A 51 -3.60 4.02 4.96
C GLU A 51 -2.41 4.23 5.88
N TYR A 52 -1.89 3.12 6.40
CA TYR A 52 -0.66 3.09 7.18
C TYR A 52 0.38 2.34 6.37
N THR A 53 1.45 3.02 5.97
CA THR A 53 2.52 2.43 5.16
C THR A 53 3.82 2.42 5.93
N ALA A 54 4.37 1.23 6.16
CA ALA A 54 5.67 1.06 6.79
C ALA A 54 6.72 0.73 5.73
N VAL A 55 7.84 1.45 5.74
CA VAL A 55 8.98 1.14 4.88
C VAL A 55 9.85 0.10 5.58
N ILE A 56 10.09 -1.03 4.93
CA ILE A 56 10.89 -2.13 5.47
C ILE A 56 12.29 -2.14 4.86
N VAL A 57 12.37 -1.95 3.55
CA VAL A 57 13.61 -1.91 2.78
C VAL A 57 13.51 -0.76 1.79
N GLY A 58 14.63 -0.06 1.56
CA GLY A 58 14.74 0.94 0.50
C GLY A 58 14.20 2.31 0.90
N THR A 59 14.08 3.17 -0.11
CA THR A 59 13.64 4.56 0.04
C THR A 59 12.52 4.85 -0.93
N VAL A 60 11.43 5.41 -0.42
CA VAL A 60 10.28 5.85 -1.21
C VAL A 60 10.06 7.34 -0.97
N GLU A 61 9.32 7.98 -1.87
CA GLU A 61 9.00 9.38 -1.79
C GLU A 61 7.49 9.57 -1.94
N MET A 62 6.91 10.36 -1.06
CA MET A 62 5.50 10.75 -1.15
C MET A 62 5.42 12.27 -1.06
N ASN A 63 4.85 12.90 -2.09
CA ASN A 63 4.66 14.36 -2.14
C ASN A 63 5.96 15.13 -1.86
N GLY A 64 7.09 14.66 -2.40
CA GLY A 64 8.39 15.31 -2.25
C GLY A 64 9.13 15.01 -0.95
N VAL A 65 8.58 14.18 -0.07
CA VAL A 65 9.22 13.79 1.19
C VAL A 65 9.70 12.34 1.08
N GLN A 66 10.96 12.12 1.45
CA GLN A 66 11.56 10.79 1.44
C GLN A 66 11.30 10.06 2.75
N TYR A 67 11.02 8.77 2.64
CA TYR A 67 10.81 7.87 3.77
C TYR A 67 11.74 6.67 3.66
N HIS A 68 12.24 6.22 4.80
CA HIS A 68 13.30 5.21 4.91
C HIS A 68 12.86 4.05 5.82
N PRO A 69 13.62 2.94 5.85
CA PRO A 69 13.29 1.82 6.74
C PRO A 69 13.05 2.28 8.19
N LYS A 70 12.01 1.74 8.79
CA LYS A 70 11.45 2.04 10.11
C LYS A 70 10.49 3.23 10.13
N ASP A 71 10.39 4.01 9.05
CA ASP A 71 9.35 5.04 8.97
C ASP A 71 7.98 4.38 8.76
N VAL A 72 6.99 4.91 9.47
CA VAL A 72 5.58 4.56 9.25
C VAL A 72 4.84 5.84 8.90
N VAL A 73 4.16 5.83 7.76
CA VAL A 73 3.45 6.99 7.23
C VAL A 73 1.96 6.75 7.34
N LEU A 74 1.26 7.66 8.01
CA LEU A 74 -0.21 7.69 7.99
C LEU A 74 -0.67 8.63 6.88
N ILE A 75 -1.40 8.08 5.94
CA ILE A 75 -2.07 8.83 4.88
C ILE A 75 -3.55 8.81 5.21
N GLU A 76 -4.06 9.94 5.68
CA GLU A 76 -5.46 10.04 6.05
C GLU A 76 -6.35 10.15 4.82
N LYS A 77 -7.57 9.66 4.93
CA LYS A 77 -8.57 9.78 3.85
C LYS A 77 -8.67 11.24 3.40
N GLY A 78 -8.77 11.45 2.09
CA GLY A 78 -8.81 12.77 1.51
C GLY A 78 -7.46 13.38 1.16
N GLU A 79 -6.35 12.80 1.63
CA GLU A 79 -5.02 13.26 1.23
C GLU A 79 -4.66 12.73 -0.16
N VAL A 80 -4.22 13.62 -1.02
CA VAL A 80 -3.73 13.29 -2.36
C VAL A 80 -2.26 12.89 -2.26
N VAL A 81 -1.90 11.74 -2.83
CA VAL A 81 -0.54 11.21 -2.77
C VAL A 81 0.01 10.93 -4.16
N LYS A 82 1.23 11.39 -4.40
CA LYS A 82 2.09 10.95 -5.52
C LYS A 82 3.21 10.11 -4.92
N PHE A 83 3.21 8.82 -5.23
CA PHE A 83 4.15 7.84 -4.70
C PHE A 83 5.20 7.49 -5.74
N SER A 84 6.47 7.54 -5.35
CA SER A 84 7.61 7.20 -6.21
C SER A 84 8.61 6.35 -5.42
N VAL A 85 9.30 5.47 -6.12
CA VAL A 85 10.28 4.55 -5.51
C VAL A 85 11.67 4.95 -5.97
N LEU A 86 12.54 5.33 -5.04
CA LEU A 86 13.88 5.83 -5.35
C LEU A 86 14.91 4.70 -5.44
N THR A 87 14.80 3.69 -4.57
CA THR A 87 15.61 2.47 -4.61
C THR A 87 14.67 1.28 -4.55
N ASP A 88 15.17 0.08 -4.89
CA ASP A 88 14.36 -1.13 -4.67
C ASP A 88 13.84 -1.11 -3.23
N ALA A 89 12.57 -1.37 -3.05
CA ALA A 89 11.91 -1.17 -1.77
C ALA A 89 10.89 -2.26 -1.45
N ILE A 90 10.67 -2.45 -0.16
CA ILE A 90 9.60 -3.30 0.36
C ILE A 90 8.81 -2.48 1.37
N THR A 91 7.49 -2.45 1.20
CA THR A 91 6.58 -1.78 2.13
C THR A 91 5.51 -2.75 2.63
N ILE A 92 4.99 -2.45 3.82
CA ILE A 92 3.75 -3.05 4.32
C ILE A 92 2.73 -1.92 4.35
N ALA A 93 1.56 -2.15 3.74
CA ALA A 93 0.47 -1.19 3.77
C ALA A 93 -0.77 -1.82 4.42
N VAL A 94 -1.40 -1.06 5.30
CA VAL A 94 -2.66 -1.42 5.93
C VAL A 94 -3.66 -0.32 5.62
N LYS A 95 -4.81 -0.69 5.04
CA LYS A 95 -5.92 0.24 4.83
C LYS A 95 -7.08 -0.11 5.76
N VAL A 96 -7.73 0.87 6.32
CA VAL A 96 -8.83 0.70 7.26
C VAL A 96 -9.95 1.67 6.87
N PRO A 97 -11.14 1.16 6.49
CA PRO A 97 -11.54 -0.20 6.23
C PRO A 97 -11.06 -0.74 4.87
N SER A 98 -11.37 -2.00 4.58
CA SER A 98 -11.17 -2.58 3.25
C SER A 98 -12.36 -2.22 2.37
N ILE A 99 -12.15 -1.36 1.38
CA ILE A 99 -13.18 -0.88 0.45
C ILE A 99 -12.71 -1.09 -0.98
N ILE A 100 -13.50 -1.82 -1.76
CA ILE A 100 -13.25 -2.03 -3.18
C ILE A 100 -13.44 -0.70 -3.93
N GLY A 101 -12.45 -0.34 -4.76
CA GLY A 101 -12.56 0.83 -5.64
C GLY A 101 -12.33 2.17 -4.95
N ASP A 102 -11.81 2.21 -3.73
CA ASP A 102 -11.52 3.45 -3.00
C ASP A 102 -10.16 4.05 -3.41
N LYS A 103 -9.88 4.06 -4.70
CA LYS A 103 -8.69 4.70 -5.26
C LYS A 103 -9.11 5.54 -6.45
N TYR A 104 -8.93 6.84 -6.32
CA TYR A 104 -9.35 7.80 -7.34
C TYR A 104 -8.12 8.52 -7.87
N VAL A 105 -7.91 8.45 -9.18
CA VAL A 105 -6.81 9.14 -9.84
C VAL A 105 -7.09 10.64 -9.84
N VAL A 106 -6.07 11.41 -9.53
CA VAL A 106 -6.12 12.88 -9.50
C VAL A 106 -5.20 13.43 -10.60
N GLU A 107 -5.74 14.27 -11.42
CA GLU A 107 -4.98 14.91 -12.52
C GLU A 107 -4.26 16.19 -12.06
#